data_8b51ede814b75e9741dbb7a8ab117eb7
#
_entry.id   8b51ede814b75e9741dbb7a8ab117eb7
#
_cell.length_a   1.000
_cell.length_b   1.000
_cell.length_c   1.000
_cell.angle_alpha   90.00
_cell.angle_beta   90.00
_cell.angle_gamma   90.00
#
_symmetry.space_group_name_H-M   'P 1'
#
loop_
_entity.id
_entity.type
_entity.pdbx_description
1 polymer ?
#
loop_
_entity_poly.entity_id
_entity_poly.type
_entity_poly.pdbx_seq_one_letter_code
_entity_poly.pdbx_strand_id
1 'polypeptide(L)'
;MSSTIDYDFNKPKDIPIPAKMMNLHIPDRQSLYNSYMPFLEHGGLFIATNDKFSLGDEVLLALSLGNSQEKKFLRTNVAWINFAISTAVRPKGIGVAFGKDEICINIKNMIEKQLGTALKSERATFTL
;
A
#
# COMPACT_ATOMS: atom_id res chain seq x y z
N MET A 1 20.47 25.60 11.28
CA MET A 1 19.83 25.97 11.35
C MET A 1 19.43 25.93 11.04
N SER A 2 19.61 25.60 10.96
CA SER A 2 18.94 25.92 10.88
C SER A 2 18.60 25.73 10.56
N SER A 3 18.92 25.49 10.63
CA SER A 3 18.32 25.72 10.65
C SER A 3 17.98 25.44 10.47
N THR A 4 18.29 25.08 10.64
CA THR A 4 17.67 25.13 10.83
C THR A 4 17.24 24.94 10.93
N ILE A 5 17.48 24.72 11.25
CA ILE A 5 16.75 24.79 11.63
C ILE A 5 16.31 24.63 12.22
N ASP A 6 16.35 24.61 12.78
CA ASP A 6 15.67 24.60 13.37
C ASP A 6 14.97 24.07 13.55
N TYR A 7 14.88 23.54 13.67
CA TYR A 7 13.97 23.14 13.67
C TYR A 7 13.46 22.71 14.45
N ASP A 8 13.19 22.78 14.99
CA ASP A 8 12.58 22.58 15.51
C ASP A 8 12.13 21.85 15.70
N PHE A 9 12.49 21.40 15.80
CA PHE A 9 11.98 20.94 15.73
C PHE A 9 11.25 20.87 16.23
N ASN A 10 11.17 21.21 16.59
CA ASN A 10 10.37 21.30 16.67
C ASN A 10 9.72 21.33 16.10
N LYS A 11 9.42 21.43 15.96
CA LYS A 11 8.62 21.48 15.27
C LYS A 11 8.33 21.14 14.35
N PRO A 12 8.48 20.80 14.18
CA PRO A 12 8.21 20.70 12.80
C PRO A 12 7.08 19.80 12.35
N LYS A 13 6.16 19.62 13.12
CA LYS A 13 4.93 18.92 12.75
C LYS A 13 4.14 19.69 11.73
N ASP A 14 4.36 20.99 11.70
CA ASP A 14 3.66 21.85 10.77
C ASP A 14 4.24 21.80 9.37
N ILE A 15 5.42 21.19 9.25
CA ILE A 15 6.07 21.01 7.96
C ILE A 15 5.74 19.60 7.49
N PRO A 16 4.94 19.45 6.41
CA PRO A 16 4.61 18.11 5.95
C PRO A 16 5.85 17.36 5.50
N ILE A 17 5.96 16.12 5.94
CA ILE A 17 6.98 15.21 5.44
C ILE A 17 6.48 14.74 4.07
N PRO A 18 7.26 14.94 3.00
CA PRO A 18 6.81 14.46 1.70
C PRO A 18 6.57 12.96 1.72
N ALA A 19 5.44 12.55 1.17
CA ALA A 19 5.13 11.16 1.05
C ALA A 19 6.11 10.51 0.08
N LYS A 20 6.52 9.28 0.38
CA LYS A 20 7.30 8.52 -0.57
C LYS A 20 6.38 8.02 -1.67
N MET A 21 6.79 8.21 -2.92
CA MET A 21 6.02 7.71 -4.05
C MET A 21 6.48 6.32 -4.43
N MET A 22 5.54 5.42 -4.65
CA MET A 22 5.83 4.07 -5.11
C MET A 22 4.93 3.72 -6.27
N ASN A 23 5.47 2.93 -7.19
CA ASN A 23 4.69 2.40 -8.32
C ASN A 23 4.40 0.94 -8.07
N LEU A 24 3.16 0.54 -8.37
CA LEU A 24 2.76 -0.86 -8.27
C LEU A 24 1.93 -1.21 -9.49
N HIS A 25 2.38 -2.22 -10.22
CA HIS A 25 1.61 -2.77 -11.32
C HIS A 25 1.17 -4.18 -10.97
N ILE A 26 -0.13 -4.43 -11.04
CA ILE A 26 -0.71 -5.73 -10.76
C ILE A 26 -1.29 -6.27 -12.07
N PRO A 27 -0.62 -7.25 -12.70
CA PRO A 27 -0.95 -7.63 -14.07
C PRO A 27 -2.21 -8.49 -14.20
N ASP A 28 -2.56 -9.27 -13.17
CA ASP A 28 -3.65 -10.23 -13.30
C ASP A 28 -4.39 -10.43 -11.98
N ARG A 29 -5.48 -11.20 -12.06
CA ARG A 29 -6.36 -11.43 -10.91
C ARG A 29 -5.67 -12.20 -9.79
N GLN A 30 -4.80 -13.15 -10.14
CA GLN A 30 -4.08 -13.93 -9.13
C GLN A 30 -3.14 -13.04 -8.33
N SER A 31 -2.40 -12.17 -9.01
CA SER A 31 -1.50 -11.21 -8.34
C SER A 31 -2.30 -10.27 -7.46
N LEU A 32 -3.48 -9.84 -7.91
CA LEU A 32 -4.34 -8.97 -7.14
C LEU A 32 -4.83 -9.68 -5.88
N TYR A 33 -5.25 -10.93 -6.00
CA TYR A 33 -5.66 -11.72 -4.84
C TYR A 33 -4.54 -11.83 -3.82
N ASN A 34 -3.32 -12.10 -4.28
CA ASN A 34 -2.17 -12.27 -3.38
C ASN A 34 -1.80 -10.98 -2.68
N SER A 35 -2.04 -9.84 -3.31
CA SER A 35 -1.62 -8.54 -2.78
C SER A 35 -2.68 -7.83 -1.97
N TYR A 36 -3.96 -8.10 -2.22
CA TYR A 36 -5.03 -7.36 -1.56
C TYR A 36 -5.15 -7.75 -0.08
N MET A 37 -5.37 -6.76 0.76
CA MET A 37 -5.47 -6.92 2.22
C MET A 37 -6.89 -6.56 2.67
N PRO A 38 -7.83 -7.52 2.59
CA PRO A 38 -9.24 -7.24 2.90
C PRO A 38 -9.52 -7.04 4.40
N PHE A 39 -8.58 -7.45 5.26
CA PHE A 39 -8.78 -7.34 6.71
C PHE A 39 -8.54 -5.94 7.23
N LEU A 40 -8.01 -5.02 6.42
CA LEU A 40 -7.89 -3.62 6.79
C LEU A 40 -9.22 -2.93 6.61
N GLU A 41 -9.50 -1.95 7.46
CA GLU A 41 -10.81 -1.29 7.49
C GLU A 41 -11.23 -0.78 6.12
N HIS A 42 -10.32 -0.16 5.40
CA HIS A 42 -10.61 0.39 4.07
C HIS A 42 -9.89 -0.37 2.97
N GLY A 43 -9.41 -1.58 3.27
CA GLY A 43 -8.62 -2.35 2.33
C GLY A 43 -7.21 -1.83 2.20
N GLY A 44 -6.42 -2.52 1.42
CA GLY A 44 -5.04 -2.11 1.19
C GLY A 44 -4.35 -3.07 0.24
N LEU A 45 -3.09 -2.79 -0.02
CA LEU A 45 -2.29 -3.61 -0.94
C LEU A 45 -0.91 -3.86 -0.38
N PHE A 46 -0.40 -5.06 -0.63
CA PHE A 46 0.97 -5.42 -0.32
C PHE A 46 1.89 -4.98 -1.46
N ILE A 47 3.04 -4.41 -1.11
CA ILE A 47 4.05 -3.98 -2.07
C ILE A 47 5.38 -4.64 -1.69
N ALA A 48 5.92 -5.46 -2.58
CA ALA A 48 7.23 -6.07 -2.36
C ALA A 48 8.30 -5.00 -2.51
N THR A 49 9.13 -4.83 -1.51
CA THR A 49 10.18 -3.81 -1.53
C THR A 49 11.25 -4.15 -0.49
N ASN A 50 12.47 -3.72 -0.76
CA ASN A 50 13.56 -3.77 0.20
C ASN A 50 13.77 -2.43 0.91
N ASP A 51 13.02 -1.41 0.53
CA ASP A 51 13.12 -0.10 1.16
C ASP A 51 12.65 -0.18 2.60
N LYS A 52 13.19 0.70 3.43
CA LYS A 52 12.82 0.75 4.83
C LYS A 52 11.67 1.71 5.05
N PHE A 53 10.70 1.25 5.82
CA PHE A 53 9.53 2.03 6.18
C PHE A 53 9.21 1.84 7.65
N SER A 54 8.46 2.77 8.20
CA SER A 54 7.90 2.64 9.55
C SER A 54 6.39 2.61 9.44
N LEU A 55 5.75 1.96 10.40
CA LEU A 55 4.29 1.95 10.45
C LEU A 55 3.78 3.39 10.53
N GLY A 56 2.77 3.70 9.74
CA GLY A 56 2.19 5.03 9.67
C GLY A 56 2.79 5.93 8.61
N ASP A 57 3.92 5.55 8.02
CA ASP A 57 4.52 6.36 6.95
C ASP A 57 3.53 6.55 5.82
N GLU A 58 3.50 7.75 5.26
CA GLU A 58 2.63 8.04 4.12
C GLU A 58 3.30 7.58 2.82
N VAL A 59 2.51 6.88 2.00
CA VAL A 59 2.95 6.41 0.69
C VAL A 59 1.96 6.89 -0.36
N LEU A 60 2.46 7.60 -1.36
CA LEU A 60 1.66 7.96 -2.52
C LEU A 60 1.83 6.86 -3.55
N LEU A 61 0.79 6.07 -3.73
CA LEU A 61 0.85 4.86 -4.55
C LEU A 61 0.33 5.14 -5.95
N ALA A 62 1.17 4.92 -6.95
CA ALA A 62 0.76 4.96 -8.35
C ALA A 62 0.44 3.53 -8.77
N LEU A 63 -0.84 3.23 -8.87
CA LEU A 63 -1.35 1.87 -9.10
C LEU A 63 -1.82 1.72 -10.54
N SER A 64 -1.37 0.65 -11.20
CA SER A 64 -1.90 0.26 -12.49
C SER A 64 -2.34 -1.20 -12.43
N LEU A 65 -3.48 -1.50 -13.07
CA LEU A 65 -4.10 -2.82 -13.02
C LEU A 65 -4.25 -3.41 -14.42
N GLY A 66 -3.93 -4.68 -14.55
CA GLY A 66 -4.13 -5.42 -15.77
C GLY A 66 -3.37 -4.82 -16.94
N ASN A 67 -4.03 -4.71 -18.08
CA ASN A 67 -3.43 -4.15 -19.28
C ASN A 67 -3.61 -2.64 -19.39
N SER A 68 -4.23 -2.02 -18.39
CA SER A 68 -4.44 -0.58 -18.41
C SER A 68 -3.13 0.15 -18.23
N GLN A 69 -2.91 1.18 -19.04
CA GLN A 69 -1.77 2.06 -18.87
C GLN A 69 -2.09 3.24 -17.97
N GLU A 70 -3.35 3.35 -17.57
CA GLU A 70 -3.79 4.39 -16.67
C GLU A 70 -3.34 4.09 -15.26
N LYS A 71 -2.78 5.10 -14.59
CA LYS A 71 -2.37 4.98 -13.20
C LYS A 71 -3.36 5.70 -12.31
N LYS A 72 -3.72 5.06 -11.21
CA LYS A 72 -4.50 5.68 -10.15
C LYS A 72 -3.56 6.06 -9.01
N PHE A 73 -3.69 7.28 -8.55
CA PHE A 73 -2.82 7.78 -7.47
C PHE A 73 -3.59 7.77 -6.17
N LEU A 74 -3.09 7.00 -5.21
CA LEU A 74 -3.77 6.75 -3.94
C LEU A 74 -2.89 7.23 -2.79
N ARG A 75 -3.49 7.95 -1.85
CA ARG A 75 -2.80 8.31 -0.60
C ARG A 75 -3.02 7.18 0.39
N THR A 76 -1.93 6.59 0.84
CA THR A 76 -1.98 5.42 1.71
C THR A 76 -1.02 5.60 2.85
N ASN A 77 -1.15 4.71 3.86
CA ASN A 77 -0.23 4.69 4.99
C ASN A 77 0.22 3.27 5.23
N VAL A 78 1.47 3.11 5.64
CA VAL A 78 2.02 1.80 5.94
C VAL A 78 1.33 1.22 7.17
N ALA A 79 0.70 0.06 7.00
CA ALA A 79 -0.04 -0.62 8.07
C ALA A 79 0.50 -2.00 8.39
N TRP A 80 1.43 -2.50 7.59
CA TRP A 80 1.98 -3.85 7.73
C TRP A 80 3.41 -3.83 7.22
N ILE A 81 4.32 -4.48 7.94
CA ILE A 81 5.70 -4.61 7.47
C ILE A 81 6.14 -6.06 7.65
N ASN A 82 6.67 -6.65 6.60
CA ASN A 82 7.29 -7.96 6.65
C ASN A 82 8.80 -7.79 6.59
N PHE A 83 9.46 -7.99 7.72
CA PHE A 83 10.92 -7.86 7.83
C PHE A 83 11.66 -9.16 7.52
N ALA A 84 10.93 -10.26 7.41
CA ALA A 84 11.56 -11.57 7.30
C ALA A 84 12.25 -11.77 5.96
N ILE A 85 13.06 -12.81 5.88
CA ILE A 85 13.68 -13.18 4.60
C ILE A 85 12.58 -13.48 3.60
N SER A 86 12.72 -12.89 2.41
CA SER A 86 11.75 -13.05 1.34
C SER A 86 11.63 -14.51 0.92
N THR A 87 10.39 -14.97 0.76
CA THR A 87 10.09 -16.28 0.20
C THR A 87 9.13 -16.11 -0.96
N ALA A 88 8.91 -17.18 -1.72
CA ALA A 88 7.98 -17.13 -2.85
C ALA A 88 6.54 -16.85 -2.39
N VAL A 89 6.18 -17.31 -1.18
CA VAL A 89 4.82 -17.16 -0.66
C VAL A 89 4.66 -15.84 0.09
N ARG A 90 5.70 -15.42 0.83
CA ARG A 90 5.64 -14.24 1.68
C ARG A 90 6.85 -13.36 1.43
N PRO A 91 6.83 -12.56 0.36
CA PRO A 91 7.97 -11.70 0.05
C PRO A 91 8.14 -10.60 1.10
N LYS A 92 9.36 -10.10 1.19
CA LYS A 92 9.65 -8.94 2.02
C LYS A 92 8.96 -7.71 1.43
N GLY A 93 8.37 -6.89 2.29
CA GLY A 93 7.72 -5.69 1.80
C GLY A 93 6.81 -5.05 2.83
N ILE A 94 5.93 -4.20 2.34
CA ILE A 94 5.01 -3.45 3.19
C ILE A 94 3.58 -3.63 2.70
N GLY A 95 2.63 -3.50 3.64
CA GLY A 95 1.23 -3.37 3.31
C GLY A 95 0.80 -1.93 3.53
N VAL A 96 0.18 -1.33 2.54
CA VAL A 96 -0.31 0.03 2.65
C VAL A 96 -1.83 0.02 2.75
N ALA A 97 -2.35 0.77 3.72
CA ALA A 97 -3.79 0.87 3.96
C ALA A 97 -4.37 2.01 3.13
N PHE A 98 -5.50 1.76 2.49
CA PHE A 98 -6.22 2.79 1.75
C PHE A 98 -6.86 3.77 2.72
N GLY A 99 -7.03 5.01 2.27
CA GLY A 99 -7.73 6.03 3.03
C GLY A 99 -9.23 5.99 2.77
N LYS A 100 -9.91 7.04 3.27
CA LYS A 100 -11.37 7.16 3.17
C LYS A 100 -11.82 8.01 1.99
N ASP A 101 -10.89 8.54 1.22
CA ASP A 101 -11.23 9.42 0.12
C ASP A 101 -11.91 8.63 -1.02
N GLU A 102 -12.55 9.36 -1.89
CA GLU A 102 -13.38 8.77 -2.94
C GLU A 102 -12.60 7.85 -3.86
N ILE A 103 -11.36 8.24 -4.21
CA ILE A 103 -10.53 7.43 -5.10
C ILE A 103 -10.22 6.08 -4.45
N CYS A 104 -9.85 6.09 -3.17
CA CYS A 104 -9.54 4.85 -2.45
C CYS A 104 -10.78 3.97 -2.33
N ILE A 105 -11.93 4.56 -2.03
CA ILE A 105 -13.18 3.79 -1.92
C ILE A 105 -13.51 3.14 -3.25
N ASN A 106 -13.37 3.87 -4.35
CA ASN A 106 -13.67 3.34 -5.67
C ASN A 106 -12.72 2.20 -6.05
N ILE A 107 -11.43 2.35 -5.73
CA ILE A 107 -10.45 1.30 -6.01
C ILE A 107 -10.74 0.05 -5.18
N LYS A 108 -11.04 0.22 -3.89
CA LYS A 108 -11.40 -0.90 -3.02
C LYS A 108 -12.59 -1.66 -3.59
N ASN A 109 -13.64 -0.94 -3.96
CA ASN A 109 -14.84 -1.56 -4.50
C ASN A 109 -14.56 -2.30 -5.81
N MET A 110 -13.74 -1.72 -6.67
CA MET A 110 -13.38 -2.35 -7.93
C MET A 110 -12.59 -3.63 -7.70
N ILE A 111 -11.64 -3.59 -6.77
CA ILE A 111 -10.83 -4.77 -6.44
C ILE A 111 -11.71 -5.88 -5.89
N GLU A 112 -12.59 -5.56 -4.95
CA GLU A 112 -13.44 -6.56 -4.33
C GLU A 112 -14.42 -7.16 -5.33
N LYS A 113 -14.89 -6.35 -6.27
CA LYS A 113 -15.73 -6.85 -7.33
C LYS A 113 -14.99 -7.82 -8.25
N GLN A 114 -13.75 -7.50 -8.59
CA GLN A 114 -12.93 -8.37 -9.44
C GLN A 114 -12.58 -9.68 -8.76
N LEU A 115 -12.30 -9.64 -7.45
CA LEU A 115 -11.92 -10.84 -6.72
C LEU A 115 -13.13 -11.71 -6.39
N GLY A 116 -14.29 -11.10 -6.15
CA GLY A 116 -15.53 -11.83 -5.94
C GLY A 116 -15.40 -12.88 -4.85
N THR A 117 -15.79 -14.11 -5.17
CA THR A 117 -15.78 -15.19 -4.21
C THR A 117 -14.40 -15.62 -3.75
N ALA A 118 -13.34 -15.22 -4.48
CA ALA A 118 -11.98 -15.56 -4.09
C ALA A 118 -11.63 -14.95 -2.72
N LEU A 119 -12.30 -13.85 -2.33
CA LEU A 119 -12.06 -13.25 -1.02
C LEU A 119 -12.47 -14.16 0.12
N LYS A 120 -13.30 -15.14 -0.12
CA LYS A 120 -13.73 -16.12 0.89
C LYS A 120 -12.87 -17.37 0.87
N SER A 121 -11.88 -17.43 0.00
CA SER A 121 -10.98 -18.57 -0.10
C SER A 121 -10.03 -18.58 1.10
N GLU A 122 -9.62 -19.80 1.49
CA GLU A 122 -8.65 -19.97 2.56
C GLU A 122 -7.23 -20.09 2.03
N ARG A 123 -7.03 -19.84 0.75
CA ARG A 123 -5.67 -19.87 0.19
C ARG A 123 -4.83 -18.76 0.81
N ALA A 124 -3.56 -19.08 1.04
CA ALA A 124 -2.62 -18.10 1.58
C ALA A 124 -2.39 -16.96 0.58
N THR A 125 -2.21 -15.77 1.11
CA THR A 125 -1.81 -14.59 0.35
C THR A 125 -0.45 -14.13 0.83
N PHE A 126 0.03 -12.98 0.31
CA PHE A 126 1.33 -12.44 0.74
C PHE A 126 1.32 -12.01 2.21
N THR A 127 0.18 -11.72 2.79
CA THR A 127 0.10 -11.19 4.16
C THR A 127 -0.57 -12.13 5.15
N LEU A 128 -1.32 -13.11 4.71
CA LEU A 128 -1.99 -14.05 5.62
C LEU A 128 -1.93 -15.49 5.13
#